data_12f591c895bb480c2502dd235661e064
#
_entry.id   12f591c895bb480c2502dd235661e064
#
_cell.length_a   1.000
_cell.length_b   1.000
_cell.length_c   1.000
_cell.angle_alpha   90.00
_cell.angle_beta   90.00
_cell.angle_gamma   90.00
#
_symmetry.space_group_name_H-M   'P 1'
#
loop_
_entity.id
_entity.type
_entity.pdbx_description
1 polymer ?
#
loop_
_entity_poly.entity_id
_entity_poly.type
_entity_poly.pdbx_seq_one_letter_code
_entity_poly.pdbx_strand_id
1 'polypeptide(L)'
;MRDNIQLLVSGLQNGIAYGLVGLALVLIYKTSRALNFAQGTMAAFAGYAAYELIVVNGWPWLFGALGGMAIAAVLGLGVERLAIRPVLGAPLLSLVIATLAVDSMLANYTQLRFGTDVKPFPSVWEGDDFDVLGISVGRSYVVIALVTVAILGGLAYLLQRTQFGIAMRAFADDQFAAELMGIPPARVSRAVWVISAVIGGITGILFAPLLFLQLAQRGFARLQFLAEAVDGELLRLVLFLQRGEGLAERGEVQRGDIPVPLGIGF
;
A
#
# COMPACT_ATOMS: atom_id res chain seq x y z
N MET A 1 2.65 33.28 3.68
CA MET A 1 2.04 32.63 4.85
C MET A 1 0.93 31.66 4.45
N ARG A 2 0.01 32.02 3.55
CA ARG A 2 -1.09 31.13 3.10
C ARG A 2 -0.55 29.85 2.47
N ASP A 3 0.45 29.92 1.62
CA ASP A 3 1.05 28.76 0.95
C ASP A 3 1.63 27.73 1.93
N ASN A 4 2.27 28.24 3.02
CA ASN A 4 2.82 27.34 4.05
C ASN A 4 1.74 26.60 4.83
N ILE A 5 0.60 27.27 5.08
CA ILE A 5 -0.53 26.64 5.77
C ILE A 5 -1.19 25.61 4.86
N GLN A 6 -1.34 25.91 3.56
CA GLN A 6 -1.85 24.94 2.59
C GLN A 6 -0.95 23.70 2.48
N LEU A 7 0.37 23.89 2.50
CA LEU A 7 1.33 22.77 2.53
C LEU A 7 1.20 21.92 3.79
N LEU A 8 1.01 22.56 4.96
CA LEU A 8 0.78 21.85 6.23
C LEU A 8 -0.52 21.04 6.19
N VAL A 9 -1.60 21.62 5.66
CA VAL A 9 -2.89 20.91 5.49
C VAL A 9 -2.73 19.70 4.58
N SER A 10 -2.09 19.89 3.42
CA SER A 10 -1.83 18.78 2.48
C SER A 10 -0.92 17.70 3.08
N GLY A 11 0.09 18.12 3.86
CA GLY A 11 0.96 17.18 4.59
C GLY A 11 0.21 16.37 5.64
N LEU A 12 -0.69 17.00 6.39
CA LEU A 12 -1.53 16.34 7.39
C LEU A 12 -2.47 15.33 6.74
N GLN A 13 -3.06 15.68 5.60
CA GLN A 13 -3.94 14.81 4.82
C GLN A 13 -3.22 13.51 4.40
N ASN A 14 -2.02 13.62 3.83
CA ASN A 14 -1.20 12.47 3.48
C ASN A 14 -0.76 11.70 4.74
N GLY A 15 -0.44 12.41 5.83
CA GLY A 15 -0.08 11.82 7.11
C GLY A 15 -1.16 10.92 7.71
N ILE A 16 -2.43 11.28 7.54
CA ILE A 16 -3.57 10.45 7.97
C ILE A 16 -3.57 9.09 7.25
N ALA A 17 -3.34 9.07 5.93
CA ALA A 17 -3.27 7.83 5.15
C ALA A 17 -2.16 6.90 5.66
N TYR A 18 -0.96 7.44 5.79
CA TYR A 18 0.18 6.68 6.29
C TYR A 18 -0.02 6.22 7.74
N GLY A 19 -0.66 7.06 8.56
CA GLY A 19 -1.01 6.73 9.94
C GLY A 19 -1.94 5.53 10.06
N LEU A 20 -2.97 5.44 9.22
CA LEU A 20 -3.90 4.31 9.21
C LEU A 20 -3.22 3.00 8.73
N VAL A 21 -2.41 3.07 7.68
CA VAL A 21 -1.63 1.89 7.24
C VAL A 21 -0.65 1.47 8.33
N GLY A 22 0.05 2.44 8.93
CA GLY A 22 0.97 2.19 10.04
C GLY A 22 0.28 1.56 11.24
N LEU A 23 -0.93 2.02 11.59
CA LEU A 23 -1.74 1.44 12.66
C LEU A 23 -2.07 -0.03 12.40
N ALA A 24 -2.48 -0.35 11.18
CA ALA A 24 -2.75 -1.73 10.76
C ALA A 24 -1.49 -2.62 10.86
N LEU A 25 -0.32 -2.10 10.45
CA LEU A 25 0.96 -2.80 10.58
C LEU A 25 1.35 -3.04 12.04
N VAL A 26 1.23 -2.02 12.89
CA VAL A 26 1.56 -2.12 14.32
C VAL A 26 0.66 -3.14 15.03
N LEU A 27 -0.61 -3.23 14.64
CA LEU A 27 -1.55 -4.19 15.21
C LEU A 27 -1.09 -5.63 14.96
N ILE A 28 -0.69 -5.95 13.74
CA ILE A 28 -0.13 -7.27 13.37
C ILE A 28 1.19 -7.49 14.09
N TYR A 29 2.11 -6.51 14.07
CA TYR A 29 3.42 -6.65 14.67
C TYR A 29 3.35 -6.94 16.18
N LYS A 30 2.43 -6.32 16.92
CA LYS A 30 2.25 -6.56 18.35
C LYS A 30 1.89 -8.01 18.68
N THR A 31 1.21 -8.70 17.79
CA THR A 31 0.74 -10.08 18.04
C THR A 31 1.62 -11.15 17.41
N SER A 32 2.02 -10.94 16.16
CA SER A 32 2.80 -11.96 15.41
C SER A 32 4.30 -11.69 15.41
N ARG A 33 4.75 -10.56 15.96
CA ARG A 33 6.14 -10.07 15.89
C ARG A 33 6.68 -9.99 14.45
N ALA A 34 5.80 -10.08 13.46
CA ALA A 34 6.13 -10.00 12.04
C ALA A 34 5.57 -8.74 11.42
N LEU A 35 6.33 -8.13 10.51
CA LEU A 35 5.84 -7.05 9.66
C LEU A 35 5.09 -7.64 8.47
N ASN A 36 3.90 -7.12 8.20
CA ASN A 36 3.14 -7.51 7.01
C ASN A 36 3.48 -6.59 5.84
N PHE A 37 4.42 -7.01 5.00
CA PHE A 37 4.80 -6.24 3.81
C PHE A 37 3.69 -6.19 2.75
N ALA A 38 2.75 -7.14 2.77
CA ALA A 38 1.59 -7.14 1.87
C ALA A 38 0.48 -6.16 2.30
N GLN A 39 0.64 -5.41 3.41
CA GLN A 39 -0.43 -4.55 3.94
C GLN A 39 -0.90 -3.50 2.93
N GLY A 40 0.04 -2.86 2.22
CA GLY A 40 -0.28 -1.86 1.20
C GLY A 40 -1.04 -2.45 0.02
N THR A 41 -0.59 -3.59 -0.48
CA THR A 41 -1.22 -4.29 -1.61
C THR A 41 -2.57 -4.87 -1.24
N MET A 42 -2.74 -5.36 0.00
CA MET A 42 -4.05 -5.78 0.53
C MET A 42 -5.04 -4.60 0.60
N ALA A 43 -4.58 -3.42 1.03
CA ALA A 43 -5.39 -2.21 1.05
C ALA A 43 -5.79 -1.78 -0.37
N ALA A 44 -4.84 -1.77 -1.31
CA ALA A 44 -5.10 -1.48 -2.72
C ALA A 44 -6.09 -2.49 -3.33
N PHE A 45 -5.91 -3.78 -3.06
CA PHE A 45 -6.80 -4.83 -3.53
C PHE A 45 -8.25 -4.63 -3.05
N ALA A 46 -8.44 -4.23 -1.78
CA ALA A 46 -9.77 -3.88 -1.25
C ALA A 46 -10.38 -2.68 -1.97
N GLY A 47 -9.58 -1.66 -2.32
CA GLY A 47 -9.99 -0.53 -3.14
C GLY A 47 -10.45 -0.97 -4.53
N TYR A 48 -9.68 -1.84 -5.21
CA TYR A 48 -10.07 -2.41 -6.51
C TYR A 48 -11.31 -3.29 -6.43
N ALA A 49 -11.47 -4.08 -5.37
CA ALA A 49 -12.67 -4.87 -5.15
C ALA A 49 -13.91 -3.99 -4.96
N ALA A 50 -13.79 -2.90 -4.20
CA ALA A 50 -14.86 -1.92 -4.07
C ALA A 50 -15.16 -1.22 -5.42
N TYR A 51 -14.13 -0.89 -6.21
CA TYR A 51 -14.29 -0.36 -7.57
C TYR A 51 -15.10 -1.30 -8.46
N GLU A 52 -14.77 -2.59 -8.47
CA GLU A 52 -15.51 -3.60 -9.24
C GLU A 52 -16.99 -3.62 -8.86
N LEU A 53 -17.29 -3.58 -7.55
CA LEU A 53 -18.66 -3.63 -7.07
C LEU A 53 -19.43 -2.33 -7.40
N ILE A 54 -18.81 -1.17 -7.23
CA ILE A 54 -19.46 0.13 -7.39
C ILE A 54 -19.57 0.50 -8.86
N VAL A 55 -18.46 0.45 -9.60
CA VAL A 55 -18.37 1.01 -10.95
C VAL A 55 -18.74 -0.01 -12.01
N VAL A 56 -18.26 -1.24 -11.90
CA VAL A 56 -18.52 -2.27 -12.91
C VAL A 56 -19.89 -2.90 -12.71
N ASN A 57 -20.23 -3.25 -11.46
CA ASN A 57 -21.50 -3.91 -11.13
C ASN A 57 -22.63 -2.96 -10.79
N GLY A 58 -22.37 -1.64 -10.69
CA GLY A 58 -23.39 -0.62 -10.43
C GLY A 58 -24.00 -0.66 -9.03
N TRP A 59 -23.30 -1.21 -8.04
CA TRP A 59 -23.80 -1.24 -6.65
C TRP A 59 -23.80 0.15 -6.04
N PRO A 60 -24.77 0.47 -5.16
CA PRO A 60 -24.71 1.69 -4.36
C PRO A 60 -23.38 1.74 -3.58
N TRP A 61 -22.77 2.94 -3.50
CA TRP A 61 -21.44 3.14 -2.96
C TRP A 61 -21.24 2.47 -1.59
N LEU A 62 -22.21 2.62 -0.67
CA LEU A 62 -22.14 2.05 0.67
C LEU A 62 -22.02 0.51 0.63
N PHE A 63 -22.82 -0.15 -0.19
CA PHE A 63 -22.80 -1.61 -0.31
C PHE A 63 -21.52 -2.11 -1.01
N GLY A 64 -21.04 -1.36 -2.00
CA GLY A 64 -19.77 -1.68 -2.65
C GLY A 64 -18.57 -1.49 -1.71
N ALA A 65 -18.57 -0.44 -0.90
CA ALA A 65 -17.54 -0.21 0.13
C ALA A 65 -17.57 -1.32 1.20
N LEU A 66 -18.75 -1.69 1.71
CA LEU A 66 -18.92 -2.81 2.64
C LEU A 66 -18.48 -4.14 2.02
N GLY A 67 -18.78 -4.35 0.74
CA GLY A 67 -18.31 -5.51 -0.02
C GLY A 67 -16.78 -5.56 -0.13
N GLY A 68 -16.14 -4.44 -0.45
CA GLY A 68 -14.68 -4.30 -0.47
C GLY A 68 -14.05 -4.59 0.91
N MET A 69 -14.65 -4.10 2.00
CA MET A 69 -14.22 -4.41 3.36
C MET A 69 -14.40 -5.89 3.71
N ALA A 70 -15.50 -6.52 3.29
CA ALA A 70 -15.73 -7.95 3.49
C ALA A 70 -14.68 -8.78 2.74
N ILE A 71 -14.34 -8.39 1.51
CA ILE A 71 -13.27 -9.03 0.72
C ILE A 71 -11.92 -8.85 1.43
N ALA A 72 -11.63 -7.66 1.96
CA ALA A 72 -10.41 -7.42 2.75
C ALA A 72 -10.35 -8.33 3.98
N ALA A 73 -11.46 -8.50 4.71
CA ALA A 73 -11.54 -9.38 5.88
C ALA A 73 -11.27 -10.85 5.50
N VAL A 74 -11.89 -11.33 4.42
CA VAL A 74 -11.66 -12.69 3.89
C VAL A 74 -10.22 -12.87 3.46
N LEU A 75 -9.63 -11.85 2.81
CA LEU A 75 -8.25 -11.86 2.36
C LEU A 75 -7.29 -11.90 3.57
N GLY A 76 -7.52 -11.09 4.60
CA GLY A 76 -6.74 -11.13 5.83
C GLY A 76 -6.79 -12.48 6.54
N LEU A 77 -7.97 -13.09 6.59
CA LEU A 77 -8.15 -14.45 7.12
C LEU A 77 -7.42 -15.50 6.26
N GLY A 78 -7.50 -15.37 4.93
CA GLY A 78 -6.82 -16.25 3.98
C GLY A 78 -5.30 -16.18 4.12
N VAL A 79 -4.75 -14.98 4.17
CA VAL A 79 -3.31 -14.75 4.36
C VAL A 79 -2.84 -15.31 5.70
N GLU A 80 -3.56 -15.06 6.79
CA GLU A 80 -3.22 -15.64 8.09
C GLU A 80 -3.20 -17.17 8.03
N ARG A 81 -4.24 -17.78 7.48
CA ARG A 81 -4.41 -19.23 7.51
C ARG A 81 -3.47 -19.96 6.56
N LEU A 82 -3.24 -19.43 5.37
CA LEU A 82 -2.53 -20.11 4.29
C LEU A 82 -1.05 -19.75 4.22
N ALA A 83 -0.70 -18.48 4.49
CA ALA A 83 0.67 -17.99 4.36
C ALA A 83 1.37 -17.89 5.72
N ILE A 84 0.72 -17.34 6.75
CA ILE A 84 1.39 -16.99 8.00
C ILE A 84 1.36 -18.14 8.99
N ARG A 85 0.22 -18.79 9.17
CA ARG A 85 0.04 -19.85 10.15
C ARG A 85 1.01 -21.03 9.97
N PRO A 86 1.31 -21.50 8.74
CA PRO A 86 2.29 -22.57 8.54
C PRO A 86 3.72 -22.21 8.93
N VAL A 87 4.05 -20.94 8.92
CA VAL A 87 5.39 -20.42 9.25
C VAL A 87 5.47 -19.76 10.64
N LEU A 88 4.38 -19.83 11.42
CA LEU A 88 4.40 -19.41 12.83
C LEU A 88 5.38 -20.31 13.59
N GLY A 89 6.34 -19.68 14.29
CA GLY A 89 7.43 -20.38 14.98
C GLY A 89 8.71 -20.56 14.14
N ALA A 90 8.67 -20.27 12.85
CA ALA A 90 9.86 -20.19 12.02
C ALA A 90 10.66 -18.89 12.30
N PRO A 91 11.94 -18.80 11.86
CA PRO A 91 12.71 -17.57 11.95
C PRO A 91 11.96 -16.37 11.32
N LEU A 92 12.17 -15.17 11.87
CA LEU A 92 11.52 -13.94 11.42
C LEU A 92 11.60 -13.72 9.89
N LEU A 93 12.74 -14.11 9.29
CA LEU A 93 12.95 -14.01 7.85
C LEU A 93 11.92 -14.82 7.04
N SER A 94 11.51 -15.98 7.53
CA SER A 94 10.50 -16.80 6.85
C SER A 94 9.13 -16.10 6.80
N LEU A 95 8.75 -15.39 7.87
CA LEU A 95 7.53 -14.59 7.92
C LEU A 95 7.59 -13.40 6.95
N VAL A 96 8.74 -12.73 6.88
CA VAL A 96 8.98 -11.64 5.93
C VAL A 96 8.85 -12.13 4.49
N ILE A 97 9.52 -13.23 4.15
CA ILE A 97 9.45 -13.82 2.80
C ILE A 97 8.01 -14.23 2.45
N ALA A 98 7.26 -14.83 3.40
CA ALA A 98 5.88 -15.20 3.19
C ALA A 98 4.99 -13.98 2.87
N THR A 99 5.16 -12.86 3.60
CA THR A 99 4.38 -11.64 3.33
C THR A 99 4.78 -10.96 2.02
N LEU A 100 6.07 -10.99 1.63
CA LEU A 100 6.52 -10.51 0.33
C LEU A 100 6.00 -11.37 -0.83
N ALA A 101 5.90 -12.69 -0.64
CA ALA A 101 5.31 -13.57 -1.63
C ALA A 101 3.81 -13.27 -1.83
N VAL A 102 3.08 -13.04 -0.73
CA VAL A 102 1.67 -12.60 -0.78
C VAL A 102 1.54 -11.24 -1.47
N ASP A 103 2.41 -10.29 -1.16
CA ASP A 103 2.45 -8.97 -1.81
C ASP A 103 2.59 -9.11 -3.33
N SER A 104 3.60 -9.82 -3.78
CA SER A 104 3.87 -10.06 -5.20
C SER A 104 2.72 -10.79 -5.89
N MET A 105 2.12 -11.80 -5.24
CA MET A 105 0.98 -12.53 -5.78
C MET A 105 -0.25 -11.63 -5.95
N LEU A 106 -0.58 -10.82 -4.95
CA LEU A 106 -1.71 -9.90 -5.01
C LEU A 106 -1.47 -8.77 -6.03
N ALA A 107 -0.27 -8.21 -6.08
CA ALA A 107 0.10 -7.18 -7.05
C ALA A 107 -0.06 -7.69 -8.49
N ASN A 108 0.48 -8.86 -8.79
CA ASN A 108 0.35 -9.49 -10.11
C ASN A 108 -1.10 -9.82 -10.45
N TYR A 109 -1.86 -10.39 -9.50
CA TYR A 109 -3.29 -10.66 -9.72
C TYR A 109 -4.06 -9.37 -10.01
N THR A 110 -3.81 -8.30 -9.28
CA THR A 110 -4.44 -7.00 -9.48
C THR A 110 -4.14 -6.45 -10.87
N GLN A 111 -2.88 -6.53 -11.32
CA GLN A 111 -2.48 -6.10 -12.66
C GLN A 111 -3.16 -6.93 -13.76
N LEU A 112 -3.20 -8.25 -13.61
CA LEU A 112 -3.83 -9.14 -14.59
C LEU A 112 -5.35 -8.90 -14.69
N ARG A 113 -6.02 -8.61 -13.57
CA ARG A 113 -7.48 -8.46 -13.52
C ARG A 113 -7.95 -7.06 -13.90
N PHE A 114 -7.25 -6.03 -13.45
CA PHE A 114 -7.66 -4.64 -13.60
C PHE A 114 -6.82 -3.86 -14.61
N GLY A 115 -5.69 -4.42 -15.07
CA GLY A 115 -4.74 -3.73 -15.94
C GLY A 115 -3.85 -2.75 -15.17
N THR A 116 -3.04 -2.03 -15.92
CA THR A 116 -2.13 -0.99 -15.39
C THR A 116 -2.72 0.41 -15.50
N ASP A 117 -3.89 0.55 -16.13
CA ASP A 117 -4.52 1.83 -16.36
C ASP A 117 -5.11 2.39 -15.07
N VAL A 118 -5.04 3.70 -14.96
CA VAL A 118 -5.66 4.44 -13.86
C VAL A 118 -7.17 4.34 -13.97
N LYS A 119 -7.79 3.76 -12.97
CA LYS A 119 -9.24 3.66 -12.90
C LYS A 119 -9.79 4.85 -12.09
N PRO A 120 -10.65 5.69 -12.66
CA PRO A 120 -11.32 6.74 -11.90
C PRO A 120 -12.26 6.10 -10.87
N PHE A 121 -12.01 6.37 -9.60
CA PHE A 121 -12.88 5.91 -8.53
C PHE A 121 -13.88 7.04 -8.19
N PRO A 122 -15.20 6.80 -8.23
CA PRO A 122 -16.19 7.83 -7.92
C PRO A 122 -16.09 8.22 -6.45
N SER A 123 -15.81 9.48 -6.22
CA SER A 123 -15.88 10.06 -4.88
C SER A 123 -17.32 10.49 -4.60
N VAL A 124 -17.93 9.91 -3.57
CA VAL A 124 -19.31 10.26 -3.15
C VAL A 124 -19.38 11.63 -2.49
N TRP A 125 -18.22 12.13 -2.07
CA TRP A 125 -18.06 13.42 -1.40
C TRP A 125 -17.50 14.50 -2.31
N GLU A 126 -17.58 14.33 -3.65
CA GLU A 126 -17.30 15.40 -4.58
C GLU A 126 -18.30 16.54 -4.38
N GLY A 127 -17.78 17.71 -4.08
CA GLY A 127 -18.53 18.94 -3.88
C GLY A 127 -17.57 20.08 -3.65
N ASP A 128 -18.11 21.29 -3.53
CA ASP A 128 -17.33 22.48 -3.30
C ASP A 128 -16.44 22.32 -2.07
N ASP A 129 -15.19 22.70 -2.20
CA ASP A 129 -14.22 22.72 -1.12
C ASP A 129 -14.66 23.69 -0.03
N PHE A 130 -14.39 23.37 1.22
CA PHE A 130 -14.63 24.29 2.33
C PHE A 130 -13.51 25.35 2.35
N ASP A 131 -13.87 26.59 2.04
CA ASP A 131 -12.99 27.74 2.22
C ASP A 131 -13.06 28.23 3.68
N VAL A 132 -12.07 27.85 4.46
CA VAL A 132 -11.91 28.34 5.84
C VAL A 132 -10.75 29.33 5.87
N LEU A 133 -11.07 30.62 6.05
CA LEU A 133 -10.08 31.71 6.14
C LEU A 133 -9.16 31.83 4.90
N GLY A 134 -9.65 31.44 3.71
CA GLY A 134 -8.89 31.46 2.45
C GLY A 134 -7.95 30.27 2.29
N ILE A 135 -8.19 29.18 3.05
CA ILE A 135 -7.55 27.86 2.89
C ILE A 135 -8.59 26.92 2.37
N SER A 136 -8.37 26.37 1.19
CA SER A 136 -9.25 25.36 0.60
C SER A 136 -9.00 24.00 1.21
N VAL A 137 -10.00 23.44 1.89
CA VAL A 137 -9.95 22.10 2.47
C VAL A 137 -10.95 21.24 1.69
N GLY A 138 -10.45 20.28 0.93
CA GLY A 138 -11.28 19.36 0.17
C GLY A 138 -12.23 18.59 1.07
N ARG A 139 -13.51 18.53 0.67
CA ARG A 139 -14.56 17.81 1.42
C ARG A 139 -14.21 16.35 1.70
N SER A 140 -13.56 15.69 0.75
CA SER A 140 -13.08 14.32 0.89
C SER A 140 -12.17 14.14 2.10
N TYR A 141 -11.30 15.12 2.40
CA TYR A 141 -10.37 15.02 3.52
C TYR A 141 -11.04 15.16 4.88
N VAL A 142 -12.12 15.96 4.97
CA VAL A 142 -12.91 16.06 6.21
C VAL A 142 -13.55 14.73 6.53
N VAL A 143 -14.11 14.07 5.52
CA VAL A 143 -14.70 12.72 5.68
C VAL A 143 -13.65 11.70 6.08
N ILE A 144 -12.51 11.70 5.43
CA ILE A 144 -11.39 10.81 5.75
C ILE A 144 -10.91 11.03 7.18
N ALA A 145 -10.77 12.29 7.62
CA ALA A 145 -10.38 12.60 8.99
C ALA A 145 -11.40 12.09 10.01
N LEU A 146 -12.70 12.29 9.75
CA LEU A 146 -13.77 11.80 10.63
C LEU A 146 -13.78 10.27 10.73
N VAL A 147 -13.65 9.58 9.59
CA VAL A 147 -13.59 8.10 9.57
C VAL A 147 -12.32 7.62 10.29
N THR A 148 -11.20 8.31 10.12
CA THR A 148 -9.95 7.99 10.82
C THR A 148 -10.11 8.11 12.33
N VAL A 149 -10.70 9.21 12.82
CA VAL A 149 -10.98 9.39 14.24
C VAL A 149 -11.93 8.30 14.77
N ALA A 150 -12.95 7.92 13.99
CA ALA A 150 -13.86 6.83 14.33
C ALA A 150 -13.13 5.48 14.41
N ILE A 151 -12.22 5.18 13.47
CA ILE A 151 -11.39 3.96 13.50
C ILE A 151 -10.49 3.95 14.72
N LEU A 152 -9.78 5.06 14.99
CA LEU A 152 -8.89 5.18 16.15
C LEU A 152 -9.66 5.03 17.46
N GLY A 153 -10.80 5.70 17.58
CA GLY A 153 -11.67 5.60 18.76
C GLY A 153 -12.24 4.20 18.94
N GLY A 154 -12.73 3.60 17.85
CA GLY A 154 -13.25 2.22 17.85
C GLY A 154 -12.17 1.20 18.23
N LEU A 155 -10.97 1.34 17.68
CA LEU A 155 -9.84 0.46 18.02
C LEU A 155 -9.38 0.68 19.45
N ALA A 156 -9.30 1.93 19.93
CA ALA A 156 -8.96 2.23 21.32
C ALA A 156 -9.99 1.63 22.28
N TYR A 157 -11.28 1.77 21.96
CA TYR A 157 -12.36 1.14 22.74
C TYR A 157 -12.23 -0.39 22.75
N LEU A 158 -12.03 -1.00 21.58
CA LEU A 158 -11.86 -2.45 21.43
C LEU A 158 -10.68 -2.95 22.23
N LEU A 159 -9.54 -2.27 22.16
CA LEU A 159 -8.32 -2.68 22.87
C LEU A 159 -8.41 -2.45 24.37
N GLN A 160 -9.07 -1.37 24.84
CA GLN A 160 -9.06 -0.99 26.26
C GLN A 160 -10.25 -1.55 27.04
N ARG A 161 -11.40 -1.73 26.39
CA ARG A 161 -12.68 -2.01 27.05
C ARG A 161 -13.25 -3.40 26.78
N THR A 162 -12.67 -4.19 25.85
CA THR A 162 -13.20 -5.52 25.52
C THR A 162 -12.32 -6.65 26.06
N GLN A 163 -12.94 -7.82 26.26
CA GLN A 163 -12.21 -9.06 26.62
C GLN A 163 -11.18 -9.45 25.57
N PHE A 164 -11.50 -9.20 24.29
CA PHE A 164 -10.57 -9.43 23.20
C PHE A 164 -9.33 -8.54 23.31
N GLY A 165 -9.49 -7.26 23.66
CA GLY A 165 -8.38 -6.34 23.89
C GLY A 165 -7.49 -6.75 25.05
N ILE A 166 -8.08 -7.30 26.14
CA ILE A 166 -7.32 -7.86 27.26
C ILE A 166 -6.51 -9.07 26.78
N ALA A 167 -7.14 -10.00 26.08
CA ALA A 167 -6.48 -11.18 25.53
C ALA A 167 -5.33 -10.82 24.57
N MET A 168 -5.55 -9.82 23.72
CA MET A 168 -4.54 -9.35 22.77
C MET A 168 -3.33 -8.72 23.49
N ARG A 169 -3.55 -7.91 24.53
CA ARG A 169 -2.46 -7.32 25.31
C ARG A 169 -1.68 -8.38 26.06
N ALA A 170 -2.36 -9.31 26.76
CA ALA A 170 -1.70 -10.43 27.43
C ALA A 170 -0.85 -11.26 26.46
N PHE A 171 -1.39 -11.53 25.26
CA PHE A 171 -0.67 -12.24 24.19
C PHE A 171 0.52 -11.45 23.63
N ALA A 172 0.42 -10.13 23.56
CA ALA A 172 1.50 -9.26 23.11
C ALA A 172 2.64 -9.14 24.13
N ASP A 173 2.32 -9.21 25.41
CA ASP A 173 3.29 -9.16 26.51
C ASP A 173 4.05 -10.49 26.64
N ASP A 174 3.34 -11.61 26.82
CA ASP A 174 3.92 -12.95 26.89
C ASP A 174 2.98 -13.99 26.29
N GLN A 175 3.34 -14.47 25.10
CA GLN A 175 2.56 -15.46 24.36
C GLN A 175 2.43 -16.79 25.13
N PHE A 176 3.52 -17.27 25.75
CA PHE A 176 3.54 -18.54 26.46
C PHE A 176 2.68 -18.46 27.72
N ALA A 177 2.81 -17.40 28.51
CA ALA A 177 1.97 -17.19 29.68
C ALA A 177 0.49 -17.06 29.32
N ALA A 178 0.16 -16.37 28.21
CA ALA A 178 -1.21 -16.23 27.73
C ALA A 178 -1.81 -17.59 27.32
N GLU A 179 -1.03 -18.46 26.68
CA GLU A 179 -1.46 -19.83 26.34
C GLU A 179 -1.77 -20.65 27.59
N LEU A 180 -0.91 -20.60 28.62
CA LEU A 180 -1.13 -21.29 29.88
C LEU A 180 -2.41 -20.81 30.59
N MET A 181 -2.77 -19.54 30.41
CA MET A 181 -4.03 -18.97 30.92
C MET A 181 -5.25 -19.28 30.04
N GLY A 182 -5.09 -20.12 29.02
CA GLY A 182 -6.18 -20.58 28.16
C GLY A 182 -6.55 -19.64 27.01
N ILE A 183 -5.71 -18.65 26.68
CA ILE A 183 -5.90 -17.77 25.52
C ILE A 183 -5.35 -18.46 24.27
N PRO A 184 -6.19 -18.89 23.32
CA PRO A 184 -5.73 -19.60 22.13
C PRO A 184 -5.06 -18.65 21.14
N PRO A 185 -3.76 -18.83 20.82
CA PRO A 185 -2.99 -17.97 19.92
C PRO A 185 -3.63 -17.80 18.54
N ALA A 186 -4.14 -18.90 18.00
CA ALA A 186 -4.76 -18.92 16.69
C ALA A 186 -6.06 -18.08 16.60
N ARG A 187 -6.75 -17.82 17.70
CA ARG A 187 -7.92 -16.92 17.69
C ARG A 187 -7.49 -15.47 17.72
N VAL A 188 -6.49 -15.15 18.54
CA VAL A 188 -5.95 -13.80 18.64
C VAL A 188 -5.31 -13.39 17.30
N SER A 189 -4.45 -14.24 16.74
CA SER A 189 -3.80 -14.01 15.46
C SER A 189 -4.84 -13.75 14.35
N ARG A 190 -5.79 -14.66 14.15
CA ARG A 190 -6.84 -14.50 13.13
C ARG A 190 -7.62 -13.19 13.26
N ALA A 191 -8.05 -12.86 14.49
CA ALA A 191 -8.83 -11.65 14.71
C ALA A 191 -8.01 -10.39 14.39
N VAL A 192 -6.73 -10.37 14.77
CA VAL A 192 -5.82 -9.26 14.47
C VAL A 192 -5.59 -9.10 12.97
N TRP A 193 -5.36 -10.19 12.25
CA TRP A 193 -5.18 -10.16 10.80
C TRP A 193 -6.44 -9.66 10.09
N VAL A 194 -7.62 -10.11 10.51
CA VAL A 194 -8.89 -9.62 9.96
C VAL A 194 -9.11 -8.14 10.26
N ILE A 195 -8.92 -7.71 11.50
CA ILE A 195 -9.09 -6.29 11.89
C ILE A 195 -8.11 -5.40 11.12
N SER A 196 -6.84 -5.81 11.04
CA SER A 196 -5.81 -5.08 10.29
C SER A 196 -6.14 -5.00 8.80
N ALA A 197 -6.61 -6.10 8.20
CA ALA A 197 -7.02 -6.13 6.80
C ALA A 197 -8.24 -5.23 6.55
N VAL A 198 -9.21 -5.19 7.46
CA VAL A 198 -10.36 -4.29 7.37
C VAL A 198 -9.93 -2.83 7.48
N ILE A 199 -9.07 -2.48 8.45
CA ILE A 199 -8.52 -1.11 8.57
C ILE A 199 -7.77 -0.73 7.29
N GLY A 200 -6.91 -1.62 6.77
CA GLY A 200 -6.24 -1.43 5.50
C GLY A 200 -7.22 -1.28 4.33
N GLY A 201 -8.26 -2.11 4.28
CA GLY A 201 -9.32 -2.05 3.27
C GLY A 201 -10.09 -0.73 3.31
N ILE A 202 -10.48 -0.25 4.49
CA ILE A 202 -11.11 1.08 4.65
C ILE A 202 -10.15 2.17 4.14
N THR A 203 -8.88 2.09 4.52
CA THR A 203 -7.86 3.04 4.04
C THR A 203 -7.76 3.01 2.51
N GLY A 204 -7.67 1.83 1.90
CA GLY A 204 -7.60 1.66 0.46
C GLY A 204 -8.82 2.24 -0.26
N ILE A 205 -10.03 2.00 0.25
CA ILE A 205 -11.28 2.51 -0.33
C ILE A 205 -11.41 4.03 -0.19
N LEU A 206 -11.06 4.58 0.98
CA LEU A 206 -11.15 6.02 1.25
C LEU A 206 -10.12 6.83 0.45
N PHE A 207 -8.92 6.29 0.31
CA PHE A 207 -7.84 6.94 -0.41
C PHE A 207 -7.78 6.56 -1.90
N ALA A 208 -8.58 5.59 -2.36
CA ALA A 208 -8.63 5.21 -3.77
C ALA A 208 -8.82 6.41 -4.70
N PRO A 209 -9.78 7.33 -4.48
CA PRO A 209 -9.96 8.49 -5.35
C PRO A 209 -8.75 9.42 -5.38
N LEU A 210 -8.01 9.51 -4.27
CA LEU A 210 -6.87 10.41 -4.10
C LEU A 210 -5.55 9.78 -4.56
N LEU A 211 -5.32 8.50 -4.24
CA LEU A 211 -4.11 7.77 -4.59
C LEU A 211 -4.06 7.41 -6.07
N PHE A 212 -5.17 7.04 -6.67
CA PHE A 212 -5.22 6.74 -8.11
C PHE A 212 -4.89 7.95 -8.96
N LEU A 213 -5.32 9.14 -8.57
CA LEU A 213 -4.96 10.38 -9.26
C LEU A 213 -3.48 10.77 -9.07
N GLN A 214 -2.92 10.60 -7.86
CA GLN A 214 -1.56 11.05 -7.56
C GLN A 214 -0.48 10.03 -7.92
N LEU A 215 -0.69 8.75 -7.68
CA LEU A 215 0.28 7.70 -8.02
C LEU A 215 0.40 7.50 -9.52
N ALA A 216 -0.69 7.63 -10.26
CA ALA A 216 -0.65 7.59 -11.71
C ALA A 216 0.13 8.76 -12.31
N GLN A 217 -0.13 9.98 -11.86
CA GLN A 217 0.62 11.15 -12.36
C GLN A 217 2.11 11.09 -12.01
N ARG A 218 2.46 10.69 -10.77
CA ARG A 218 3.85 10.61 -10.32
C ARG A 218 4.57 9.36 -10.80
N GLY A 219 3.88 8.22 -10.88
CA GLY A 219 4.44 6.97 -11.41
C GLY A 219 4.69 7.05 -12.91
N PHE A 220 3.74 7.62 -13.67
CA PHE A 220 3.89 7.83 -15.12
C PHE A 220 5.01 8.81 -15.43
N ALA A 221 5.07 9.96 -14.72
CA ALA A 221 6.13 10.93 -14.91
C ALA A 221 7.52 10.37 -14.56
N ARG A 222 7.62 9.54 -13.50
CA ARG A 222 8.88 8.84 -13.17
C ARG A 222 9.25 7.77 -14.18
N LEU A 223 8.27 6.98 -14.64
CA LEU A 223 8.52 5.94 -15.65
C LEU A 223 8.86 6.56 -16.99
N GLN A 224 8.20 7.65 -17.41
CA GLN A 224 8.58 8.40 -18.61
C GLN A 224 9.98 8.99 -18.46
N PHE A 225 10.31 9.61 -17.34
CA PHE A 225 11.65 10.15 -17.12
C PHE A 225 12.74 9.06 -17.11
N LEU A 226 12.46 7.90 -16.50
CA LEU A 226 13.37 6.75 -16.52
C LEU A 226 13.46 6.13 -17.93
N ALA A 227 12.36 6.02 -18.65
CA ALA A 227 12.34 5.54 -20.03
C ALA A 227 13.15 6.49 -20.95
N GLU A 228 12.93 7.79 -20.87
CA GLU A 228 13.70 8.79 -21.63
C GLU A 228 15.18 8.79 -21.25
N ALA A 229 15.52 8.62 -19.98
CA ALA A 229 16.90 8.52 -19.53
C ALA A 229 17.57 7.24 -20.06
N VAL A 230 16.89 6.09 -19.99
CA VAL A 230 17.38 4.80 -20.46
C VAL A 230 17.48 4.80 -22.00
N ASP A 231 16.48 5.31 -22.72
CA ASP A 231 16.50 5.39 -24.18
C ASP A 231 17.60 6.34 -24.67
N GLY A 232 17.79 7.46 -23.97
CA GLY A 232 18.87 8.41 -24.31
C GLY A 232 20.28 7.85 -24.10
N GLU A 233 20.50 7.12 -23.02
CA GLU A 233 21.78 6.46 -22.72
C GLU A 233 22.02 5.25 -23.63
N LEU A 234 21.00 4.42 -23.85
CA LEU A 234 21.08 3.30 -24.80
C LEU A 234 21.35 3.77 -26.22
N LEU A 235 20.68 4.83 -26.67
CA LEU A 235 20.88 5.40 -27.98
C LEU A 235 22.33 5.91 -28.14
N ARG A 236 22.86 6.61 -27.12
CA ARG A 236 24.26 7.06 -27.12
C ARG A 236 25.24 5.91 -27.16
N LEU A 237 24.98 4.83 -26.40
CA LEU A 237 25.81 3.64 -26.38
C LEU A 237 25.80 2.93 -27.73
N VAL A 238 24.63 2.76 -28.35
CA VAL A 238 24.49 2.13 -29.68
C VAL A 238 25.19 2.96 -30.76
N LEU A 239 24.99 4.28 -30.76
CA LEU A 239 25.69 5.17 -31.72
C LEU A 239 27.20 5.19 -31.51
N PHE A 240 27.66 5.10 -30.27
CA PHE A 240 29.08 4.99 -29.94
C PHE A 240 29.68 3.68 -30.44
N LEU A 241 29.00 2.54 -30.23
CA LEU A 241 29.45 1.23 -30.70
C LEU A 241 29.46 1.15 -32.24
N GLN A 242 28.40 1.65 -32.91
CA GLN A 242 28.34 1.73 -34.40
C GLN A 242 29.44 2.59 -34.94
N ARG A 243 29.76 3.71 -34.29
CA ARG A 243 30.84 4.59 -34.74
C ARG A 243 32.22 3.96 -34.54
N GLY A 244 32.38 3.19 -33.45
CA GLY A 244 33.61 2.44 -33.19
C GLY A 244 33.83 1.30 -34.17
N GLU A 245 32.78 0.57 -34.55
CA GLU A 245 32.89 -0.49 -35.59
C GLU A 245 33.20 0.10 -36.95
N GLY A 246 32.59 1.21 -37.33
CA GLY A 246 32.89 1.88 -38.60
C GLY A 246 34.28 2.45 -38.73
N LEU A 247 34.91 2.85 -37.59
CA LEU A 247 36.31 3.28 -37.56
C LEU A 247 37.29 2.07 -37.59
N ALA A 248 36.90 0.97 -36.97
CA ALA A 248 37.69 -0.27 -36.99
C ALA A 248 37.68 -0.94 -38.41
N GLU A 249 36.54 -0.89 -39.12
CA GLU A 249 36.46 -1.37 -40.52
C GLU A 249 37.28 -0.54 -41.49
N ARG A 250 37.45 0.77 -41.21
CA ARG A 250 38.29 1.65 -42.01
C ARG A 250 39.79 1.55 -41.68
N GLY A 251 40.18 0.75 -40.71
CA GLY A 251 41.56 0.59 -40.27
C GLY A 251 42.16 1.81 -39.57
N GLU A 252 41.32 2.77 -39.19
CA GLU A 252 41.75 4.03 -38.56
C GLU A 252 42.03 3.90 -37.04
N VAL A 253 41.48 2.82 -36.41
CA VAL A 253 41.69 2.54 -34.95
C VAL A 253 41.72 1.03 -34.72
N GLN A 254 42.68 0.53 -33.90
CA GLN A 254 42.68 -0.86 -33.45
C GLN A 254 41.52 -1.07 -32.45
N ARG A 255 40.89 -2.26 -32.48
CA ARG A 255 39.76 -2.64 -31.64
C ARG A 255 39.96 -2.45 -30.11
N GLY A 256 41.19 -2.25 -29.64
CA GLY A 256 41.54 -2.03 -28.25
C GLY A 256 41.62 -0.56 -27.82
N ASP A 257 41.62 0.38 -28.76
CA ASP A 257 41.85 1.81 -28.47
C ASP A 257 40.61 2.66 -28.40
N ILE A 258 39.40 2.07 -28.38
CA ILE A 258 38.15 2.80 -28.26
C ILE A 258 37.98 3.22 -26.77
N PRO A 259 38.10 4.52 -26.44
CA PRO A 259 37.95 4.97 -25.07
C PRO A 259 36.47 4.77 -24.63
N VAL A 260 36.27 3.96 -23.61
CA VAL A 260 34.97 3.82 -22.93
C VAL A 260 34.64 5.16 -22.27
N PRO A 261 33.48 5.78 -22.49
CA PRO A 261 33.12 7.01 -21.82
C PRO A 261 32.99 6.74 -20.30
N LEU A 262 33.99 7.20 -19.54
CA LEU A 262 33.98 7.22 -18.07
C LEU A 262 32.91 8.22 -17.60
N GLY A 263 31.71 7.74 -17.30
CA GLY A 263 30.58 8.58 -16.88
C GLY A 263 29.35 7.81 -16.45
N ILE A 264 29.39 6.47 -16.42
CA ILE A 264 28.31 5.67 -15.87
C ILE A 264 28.65 5.40 -14.40
N GLY A 265 28.35 6.36 -13.52
CA GLY A 265 28.28 6.14 -12.08
C GLY A 265 27.04 5.28 -11.78
N PHE A 266 27.26 4.13 -11.17
CA PHE A 266 26.24 3.26 -10.58
C PHE A 266 25.59 3.94 -9.37
#